data_c7a87a9f6ca6487ac1fadebc7c3a6187
#
_entry.id   c7a87a9f6ca6487ac1fadebc7c3a6187
#
_cell.length_a   1.000
_cell.length_b   1.000
_cell.length_c   1.000
_cell.angle_alpha   90.00
_cell.angle_beta   90.00
_cell.angle_gamma   90.00
#
_symmetry.space_group_name_H-M   'P 1'
#
loop_
_entity.id
_entity.type
_entity.pdbx_description
1 polymer ?
#
loop_
_entity_poly.entity_id
_entity_poly.type
_entity_poly.pdbx_seq_one_letter_code
_entity_poly.pdbx_strand_id
1 'polypeptide(L)'
;AWDQVRSQLVLGSPVVVYGDLFHLPYFQATRHFGAHALVVIGHDPDEGTVTVSDRCQAPRRLSMANLAAARGSEHPPFPPRHGWLRAGWTAAREPTGDDIRSGVRASCRAMREPAVPTFGLRGLMAYGAGLDHFVRRGPADDVVASLTGAYVDFELAGTGGCAFRAMFADFLAEAAERTQDAALLRALPLARTAVDTWQEFLELLVPSWTPAFTELRDTLRERDQLLLRGGPSDLARAAELGARLPELRALSAAELDPLRADLAARLRASAQRIGEAERSLFDLLKVV
;
A
#
# COMPACT_ATOMS: atom_id res chain seq x y z
N ALA A 1 -10.09 -11.72 -24.24
CA ALA A 1 -9.18 -11.01 -23.31
C ALA A 1 -7.92 -11.82 -23.02
N TRP A 2 -8.02 -13.15 -22.78
CA TRP A 2 -6.83 -13.98 -22.52
C TRP A 2 -5.93 -14.12 -23.75
N ASP A 3 -6.49 -14.34 -24.93
CA ASP A 3 -5.71 -14.53 -26.16
C ASP A 3 -4.78 -13.36 -26.47
N GLN A 4 -5.20 -12.15 -26.14
CA GLN A 4 -4.36 -10.95 -26.30
C GLN A 4 -3.14 -10.99 -25.36
N VAL A 5 -3.32 -11.38 -24.10
CA VAL A 5 -2.22 -11.55 -23.14
C VAL A 5 -1.29 -12.66 -23.61
N ARG A 6 -1.84 -13.82 -23.99
CA ARG A 6 -1.08 -14.95 -24.49
C ARG A 6 -0.24 -14.59 -25.73
N SER A 7 -0.81 -13.84 -26.67
CA SER A 7 -0.09 -13.40 -27.86
C SER A 7 1.15 -12.55 -27.51
N GLN A 8 1.08 -11.73 -26.48
CA GLN A 8 2.24 -10.93 -26.03
C GLN A 8 3.29 -11.83 -25.36
N LEU A 9 2.86 -12.80 -24.54
CA LEU A 9 3.77 -13.73 -23.88
C LEU A 9 4.54 -14.59 -24.90
N VAL A 10 3.89 -15.04 -25.98
CA VAL A 10 4.54 -15.77 -27.08
C VAL A 10 5.62 -14.90 -27.76
N LEU A 11 5.44 -13.58 -27.80
CA LEU A 11 6.44 -12.64 -28.31
C LEU A 11 7.52 -12.28 -27.27
N GLY A 12 7.55 -12.96 -26.11
CA GLY A 12 8.49 -12.70 -25.03
C GLY A 12 8.21 -11.41 -24.24
N SER A 13 7.04 -10.79 -24.42
CA SER A 13 6.67 -9.56 -23.73
C SER A 13 5.85 -9.84 -22.47
N PRO A 14 6.34 -9.47 -21.26
CA PRO A 14 5.52 -9.47 -20.05
C PRO A 14 4.30 -8.55 -20.17
N VAL A 15 3.21 -8.93 -19.51
CA VAL A 15 1.94 -8.20 -19.59
C VAL A 15 1.43 -7.84 -18.21
N VAL A 16 1.20 -6.56 -17.95
CA VAL A 16 0.51 -6.12 -16.75
C VAL A 16 -0.97 -6.40 -16.90
N VAL A 17 -1.58 -7.06 -15.93
CA VAL A 17 -3.03 -7.32 -15.89
C VAL A 17 -3.60 -6.83 -14.58
N TYR A 18 -4.88 -6.44 -14.60
CA TYR A 18 -5.62 -6.13 -13.38
C TYR A 18 -6.34 -7.37 -12.87
N GLY A 19 -6.36 -7.53 -11.56
CA GLY A 19 -7.00 -8.66 -10.89
C GLY A 19 -7.50 -8.32 -9.49
N ASP A 20 -8.49 -9.06 -9.03
CA ASP A 20 -9.02 -8.96 -7.69
C ASP A 20 -8.19 -9.84 -6.74
N LEU A 21 -7.62 -9.23 -5.69
CA LEU A 21 -6.79 -9.89 -4.70
C LEU A 21 -7.45 -11.11 -4.06
N PHE A 22 -8.78 -11.10 -3.91
CA PHE A 22 -9.54 -12.20 -3.30
C PHE A 22 -9.31 -13.53 -4.03
N HIS A 23 -9.09 -13.50 -5.34
CA HIS A 23 -8.87 -14.67 -6.18
C HIS A 23 -7.38 -15.02 -6.38
N LEU A 24 -6.47 -14.32 -5.71
CA LEU A 24 -5.03 -14.58 -5.73
C LEU A 24 -4.60 -15.28 -4.44
N PRO A 25 -4.46 -16.64 -4.42
CA PRO A 25 -4.30 -17.43 -3.19
C PRO A 25 -3.11 -17.03 -2.33
N TYR A 26 -2.06 -16.53 -2.95
CA TYR A 26 -0.83 -16.11 -2.24
C TYR A 26 -0.98 -14.81 -1.44
N PHE A 27 -2.07 -14.05 -1.62
CA PHE A 27 -2.41 -12.93 -0.74
C PHE A 27 -3.22 -13.34 0.47
N GLN A 28 -3.94 -14.46 0.39
CA GLN A 28 -4.89 -14.88 1.43
C GLN A 28 -5.82 -13.73 1.84
N ALA A 29 -6.28 -12.97 0.84
CA ALA A 29 -7.14 -11.83 1.06
C ALA A 29 -8.55 -12.29 1.46
N THR A 30 -9.12 -11.63 2.47
CA THR A 30 -10.49 -11.86 2.94
C THR A 30 -11.48 -10.82 2.39
N ARG A 31 -10.99 -9.84 1.64
CA ARG A 31 -11.78 -8.76 1.04
C ARG A 31 -11.46 -8.65 -0.44
N HIS A 32 -12.44 -8.22 -1.22
CA HIS A 32 -12.28 -7.94 -2.63
C HIS A 32 -11.56 -6.61 -2.85
N PHE A 33 -10.58 -6.60 -3.75
CA PHE A 33 -9.91 -5.39 -4.24
C PHE A 33 -9.43 -5.63 -5.67
N GLY A 34 -10.19 -5.18 -6.64
CA GLY A 34 -9.95 -5.43 -8.07
C GLY A 34 -9.04 -4.40 -8.75
N ALA A 35 -8.59 -3.36 -8.06
CA ALA A 35 -7.62 -2.40 -8.60
C ALA A 35 -6.16 -2.87 -8.47
N HIS A 36 -5.93 -4.15 -8.16
CA HIS A 36 -4.59 -4.71 -8.06
C HIS A 36 -4.01 -5.01 -9.43
N ALA A 37 -2.75 -4.65 -9.64
CA ALA A 37 -2.00 -4.94 -10.87
C ALA A 37 -0.90 -5.97 -10.60
N LEU A 38 -0.80 -6.98 -11.47
CA LEU A 38 0.26 -7.99 -11.44
C LEU A 38 0.81 -8.21 -12.86
N VAL A 39 2.03 -8.71 -12.96
CA VAL A 39 2.70 -8.94 -14.25
C VAL A 39 2.67 -10.42 -14.58
N VAL A 40 2.04 -10.81 -15.69
CA VAL A 40 2.14 -12.16 -16.22
C VAL A 40 3.42 -12.24 -17.05
N ILE A 41 4.30 -13.19 -16.69
CA ILE A 41 5.62 -13.36 -17.31
C ILE A 41 5.77 -14.72 -18.04
N GLY A 42 4.84 -15.64 -17.83
CA GLY A 42 4.87 -16.96 -18.47
C GLY A 42 3.51 -17.65 -18.46
N HIS A 43 3.35 -18.62 -19.34
CA HIS A 43 2.16 -19.48 -19.44
C HIS A 43 2.60 -20.90 -19.74
N ASP A 44 2.10 -21.84 -18.98
CA ASP A 44 2.27 -23.27 -19.17
C ASP A 44 0.88 -23.88 -19.50
N PRO A 45 0.61 -24.18 -20.78
CA PRO A 45 -0.69 -24.71 -21.19
C PRO A 45 -0.89 -26.15 -20.72
N ASP A 46 0.18 -26.94 -20.58
CA ASP A 46 0.09 -28.36 -20.21
C ASP A 46 -0.30 -28.51 -18.73
N GLU A 47 0.23 -27.64 -17.89
CA GLU A 47 -0.06 -27.56 -16.46
C GLU A 47 -1.30 -26.66 -16.15
N GLY A 48 -1.81 -25.93 -17.14
CA GLY A 48 -2.90 -24.99 -16.95
C GLY A 48 -2.58 -23.85 -15.97
N THR A 49 -1.32 -23.37 -16.00
CA THR A 49 -0.82 -22.35 -15.06
C THR A 49 -0.17 -21.16 -15.78
N VAL A 50 -0.11 -20.04 -15.06
CA VAL A 50 0.72 -18.88 -15.43
C VAL A 50 1.77 -18.63 -14.37
N THR A 51 2.89 -18.03 -14.79
CA THR A 51 3.88 -17.46 -13.89
C THR A 51 3.63 -15.96 -13.81
N VAL A 52 3.50 -15.45 -12.58
CA VAL A 52 3.27 -14.04 -12.33
C VAL A 52 4.39 -13.45 -11.48
N SER A 53 4.76 -12.21 -11.76
CA SER A 53 5.55 -11.36 -10.89
C SER A 53 4.61 -10.37 -10.23
N ASP A 54 4.65 -10.33 -8.92
CA ASP A 54 3.80 -9.51 -8.09
C ASP A 54 4.63 -8.99 -6.91
N ARG A 55 4.00 -8.50 -5.87
CA ARG A 55 4.60 -8.04 -4.63
C ARG A 55 5.63 -9.01 -4.00
N CYS A 56 5.55 -10.29 -4.30
CA CYS A 56 6.41 -11.33 -3.74
C CYS A 56 7.87 -11.25 -4.22
N GLN A 57 8.81 -11.69 -3.39
CA GLN A 57 10.25 -11.71 -3.71
C GLN A 57 10.61 -12.61 -4.91
N ALA A 58 9.82 -13.64 -5.19
CA ALA A 58 10.00 -14.53 -6.33
C ALA A 58 8.70 -14.65 -7.14
N PRO A 59 8.82 -14.95 -8.47
CA PRO A 59 7.65 -15.22 -9.29
C PRO A 59 6.78 -16.35 -8.73
N ARG A 60 5.47 -16.24 -8.92
CA ARG A 60 4.47 -17.20 -8.43
C ARG A 60 3.82 -17.96 -9.56
N ARG A 61 3.55 -19.24 -9.31
CA ARG A 61 2.64 -20.01 -10.17
C ARG A 61 1.20 -19.77 -9.71
N LEU A 62 0.33 -19.50 -10.66
CA LEU A 62 -1.09 -19.26 -10.46
C LEU A 62 -1.88 -20.12 -11.46
N SER A 63 -2.94 -20.78 -11.02
CA SER A 63 -3.80 -21.52 -11.95
C SER A 63 -4.52 -20.57 -12.90
N MET A 64 -4.78 -21.02 -14.12
CA MET A 64 -5.59 -20.28 -15.11
C MET A 64 -6.99 -19.97 -14.55
N ALA A 65 -7.54 -20.86 -13.74
CA ALA A 65 -8.86 -20.66 -13.10
C ALA A 65 -8.81 -19.45 -12.13
N ASN A 66 -7.79 -19.38 -11.28
CA ASN A 66 -7.62 -18.25 -10.35
C ASN A 66 -7.35 -16.94 -11.09
N LEU A 67 -6.49 -16.95 -12.12
CA LEU A 67 -6.25 -15.77 -12.94
C LEU A 67 -7.53 -15.30 -13.64
N ALA A 68 -8.32 -16.21 -14.19
CA ALA A 68 -9.59 -15.89 -14.84
C ALA A 68 -10.59 -15.27 -13.85
N ALA A 69 -10.73 -15.88 -12.66
CA ALA A 69 -11.58 -15.36 -11.60
C ALA A 69 -11.12 -13.97 -11.13
N ALA A 70 -9.81 -13.81 -10.90
CA ALA A 70 -9.24 -12.52 -10.49
C ALA A 70 -9.51 -11.42 -11.53
N ARG A 71 -9.28 -11.69 -12.81
CA ARG A 71 -9.45 -10.71 -13.89
C ARG A 71 -10.91 -10.43 -14.25
N GLY A 72 -11.78 -11.43 -14.04
CA GLY A 72 -13.22 -11.36 -14.36
C GLY A 72 -14.10 -10.95 -13.18
N SER A 73 -13.52 -10.63 -12.02
CA SER A 73 -14.30 -10.18 -10.85
C SER A 73 -15.11 -8.93 -11.18
N GLU A 74 -16.38 -8.94 -10.82
CA GLU A 74 -17.30 -7.79 -10.96
C GLU A 74 -17.51 -7.05 -9.64
N HIS A 75 -16.71 -7.39 -8.61
CA HIS A 75 -16.90 -6.86 -7.27
C HIS A 75 -16.56 -5.35 -7.20
N PRO A 76 -17.52 -4.50 -6.72
CA PRO A 76 -17.26 -3.07 -6.54
C PRO A 76 -16.26 -2.83 -5.40
N PRO A 77 -15.60 -1.66 -5.34
CA PRO A 77 -15.79 -0.50 -6.23
C PRO A 77 -14.89 -0.53 -7.48
N PHE A 78 -13.97 -1.48 -7.62
CA PHE A 78 -12.95 -1.50 -8.67
C PHE A 78 -12.92 -2.83 -9.44
N PRO A 79 -13.96 -3.16 -10.22
CA PRO A 79 -13.95 -4.39 -11.02
C PRO A 79 -12.80 -4.32 -12.07
N PRO A 80 -11.96 -5.37 -12.19
CA PRO A 80 -10.81 -5.40 -13.10
C PRO A 80 -11.18 -5.37 -14.58
N ARG A 81 -12.36 -5.91 -14.94
CA ARG A 81 -12.91 -5.90 -16.31
C ARG A 81 -11.94 -6.45 -17.36
N HIS A 82 -11.16 -7.46 -16.99
CA HIS A 82 -10.10 -8.02 -17.83
C HIS A 82 -9.07 -7.02 -18.36
N GLY A 83 -8.90 -5.88 -17.68
CA GLY A 83 -7.94 -4.84 -18.04
C GLY A 83 -6.51 -5.39 -18.15
N TRP A 84 -5.75 -4.85 -19.09
CA TRP A 84 -4.34 -5.18 -19.26
C TRP A 84 -3.58 -4.02 -19.92
N LEU A 85 -2.26 -3.98 -19.67
CA LEU A 85 -1.35 -3.01 -20.27
C LEU A 85 -0.13 -3.72 -20.84
N ARG A 86 0.38 -3.22 -21.94
CA ARG A 86 1.64 -3.62 -22.53
C ARG A 86 2.68 -2.53 -22.32
N ALA A 87 3.85 -2.89 -21.80
CA ALA A 87 4.98 -1.97 -21.74
C ALA A 87 5.72 -1.93 -23.08
N GLY A 88 5.99 -0.74 -23.57
CA GLY A 88 6.82 -0.53 -24.78
C GLY A 88 8.28 -0.32 -24.38
N TRP A 89 9.03 -1.42 -24.21
CA TRP A 89 10.43 -1.38 -23.74
C TRP A 89 11.41 -0.73 -24.73
N THR A 90 11.07 -0.68 -26.01
CA THR A 90 11.91 -0.10 -27.05
C THR A 90 12.12 1.41 -26.91
N ALA A 91 11.24 2.09 -26.18
CA ALA A 91 11.34 3.51 -25.89
C ALA A 91 11.94 3.79 -24.50
N ALA A 92 12.34 2.75 -23.76
CA ALA A 92 12.95 2.91 -22.44
C ALA A 92 14.31 3.61 -22.58
N ARG A 93 14.51 4.65 -21.81
CA ARG A 93 15.77 5.40 -21.72
C ARG A 93 15.99 5.85 -20.28
N GLU A 94 17.21 6.17 -19.95
CA GLU A 94 17.52 6.82 -18.68
C GLU A 94 16.74 8.14 -18.55
N PRO A 95 16.09 8.39 -17.40
CA PRO A 95 15.40 9.65 -17.17
C PRO A 95 16.38 10.83 -17.16
N THR A 96 16.02 11.89 -17.86
CA THR A 96 16.75 13.16 -17.82
C THR A 96 16.40 13.96 -16.56
N GLY A 97 17.17 14.98 -16.26
CA GLY A 97 16.83 15.93 -15.17
C GLY A 97 15.45 16.58 -15.36
N ASP A 98 15.01 16.80 -16.60
CA ASP A 98 13.68 17.36 -16.88
C ASP A 98 12.55 16.34 -16.64
N ASP A 99 12.79 15.06 -16.94
CA ASP A 99 11.85 14.00 -16.61
C ASP A 99 11.67 13.88 -15.09
N ILE A 100 12.77 13.92 -14.34
CA ILE A 100 12.79 13.88 -12.88
C ILE A 100 11.98 15.08 -12.32
N ARG A 101 12.30 16.30 -12.73
CA ARG A 101 11.56 17.49 -12.31
C ARG A 101 10.08 17.41 -12.68
N SER A 102 9.75 16.89 -13.85
CA SER A 102 8.36 16.69 -14.27
C SER A 102 7.63 15.71 -13.36
N GLY A 103 8.28 14.61 -12.95
CA GLY A 103 7.75 13.65 -11.98
C GLY A 103 7.49 14.27 -10.61
N VAL A 104 8.43 15.08 -10.10
CA VAL A 104 8.27 15.82 -8.84
C VAL A 104 7.09 16.77 -8.93
N ARG A 105 6.99 17.57 -10.00
CA ARG A 105 5.85 18.49 -10.20
C ARG A 105 4.50 17.75 -10.29
N ALA A 106 4.48 16.59 -10.95
CA ALA A 106 3.26 15.76 -11.03
C ALA A 106 2.82 15.27 -9.64
N SER A 107 3.77 14.79 -8.82
CA SER A 107 3.51 14.39 -7.44
C SER A 107 3.01 15.56 -6.58
N CYS A 108 3.61 16.73 -6.71
CA CYS A 108 3.16 17.94 -6.03
C CYS A 108 1.72 18.30 -6.38
N ARG A 109 1.37 18.29 -7.68
CA ARG A 109 0.00 18.56 -8.11
C ARG A 109 -0.99 17.53 -7.55
N ALA A 110 -0.65 16.24 -7.62
CA ALA A 110 -1.51 15.18 -7.11
C ALA A 110 -1.79 15.32 -5.61
N MET A 111 -0.81 15.79 -4.83
CA MET A 111 -0.97 15.99 -3.40
C MET A 111 -1.71 17.28 -3.03
N ARG A 112 -1.50 18.36 -3.77
CA ARG A 112 -2.06 19.68 -3.45
C ARG A 112 -3.40 19.94 -4.12
N GLU A 113 -3.58 19.44 -5.32
CA GLU A 113 -4.73 19.69 -6.21
C GLU A 113 -5.26 18.36 -6.77
N PRO A 114 -5.65 17.41 -5.90
CA PRO A 114 -6.11 16.10 -6.35
C PRO A 114 -7.42 16.23 -7.12
N ALA A 115 -7.58 15.42 -8.17
CA ALA A 115 -8.83 15.35 -8.94
C ALA A 115 -10.03 14.89 -8.08
N VAL A 116 -9.77 14.13 -7.02
CA VAL A 116 -10.78 13.66 -6.07
C VAL A 116 -10.57 14.36 -4.73
N PRO A 117 -11.56 15.09 -4.18
CA PRO A 117 -11.40 15.93 -2.98
C PRO A 117 -10.99 15.18 -1.71
N THR A 118 -11.21 13.84 -1.68
CA THR A 118 -10.84 12.97 -0.56
C THR A 118 -9.40 12.44 -0.63
N PHE A 119 -8.64 12.85 -1.66
CA PHE A 119 -7.22 12.50 -1.80
C PHE A 119 -6.30 13.69 -1.45
N GLY A 120 -4.99 13.43 -1.47
CA GLY A 120 -3.95 14.43 -1.22
C GLY A 120 -3.98 15.00 0.20
N LEU A 121 -3.37 16.16 0.39
CA LEU A 121 -3.27 16.82 1.71
C LEU A 121 -4.63 17.10 2.33
N ARG A 122 -5.60 17.48 1.52
CA ARG A 122 -6.95 17.80 1.98
C ARG A 122 -7.67 16.56 2.52
N GLY A 123 -7.58 15.44 1.80
CA GLY A 123 -8.14 14.16 2.21
C GLY A 123 -7.49 13.64 3.49
N LEU A 124 -6.17 13.77 3.60
CA LEU A 124 -5.41 13.39 4.81
C LEU A 124 -5.88 14.15 6.06
N MET A 125 -6.07 15.46 5.96
CA MET A 125 -6.56 16.27 7.07
C MET A 125 -8.00 15.91 7.47
N ALA A 126 -8.87 15.64 6.50
CA ALA A 126 -10.24 15.20 6.74
C ALA A 126 -10.27 13.81 7.40
N TYR A 127 -9.40 12.90 6.97
CA TYR A 127 -9.25 11.57 7.57
C TYR A 127 -8.86 11.66 9.06
N GLY A 128 -7.84 12.47 9.39
CA GLY A 128 -7.41 12.65 10.78
C GLY A 128 -8.50 13.21 11.69
N ALA A 129 -9.30 14.17 11.20
CA ALA A 129 -10.43 14.72 11.95
C ALA A 129 -11.56 13.69 12.15
N GLY A 130 -11.87 12.89 11.11
CA GLY A 130 -12.87 11.82 11.19
C GLY A 130 -12.44 10.70 12.14
N LEU A 131 -11.16 10.37 12.16
CA LEU A 131 -10.60 9.32 12.99
C LEU A 131 -10.74 9.61 14.50
N ASP A 132 -10.47 10.86 14.94
CA ASP A 132 -10.68 11.26 16.34
C ASP A 132 -12.12 11.01 16.80
N HIS A 133 -13.09 11.45 16.01
CA HIS A 133 -14.50 11.23 16.33
C HIS A 133 -14.87 9.73 16.38
N PHE A 134 -14.40 8.97 15.40
CA PHE A 134 -14.70 7.55 15.29
C PHE A 134 -14.09 6.74 16.44
N VAL A 135 -12.82 6.99 16.80
CA VAL A 135 -12.16 6.32 17.92
C VAL A 135 -12.86 6.61 19.24
N ARG A 136 -13.35 7.83 19.45
CA ARG A 136 -14.04 8.20 20.70
C ARG A 136 -15.41 7.56 20.86
N ARG A 137 -16.14 7.32 19.78
CA ARG A 137 -17.58 7.02 19.81
C ARG A 137 -17.98 5.73 19.11
N GLY A 138 -17.12 5.18 18.26
CA GLY A 138 -17.42 3.95 17.53
C GLY A 138 -17.46 2.71 18.44
N PRO A 139 -18.16 1.64 18.04
CA PRO A 139 -18.07 0.35 18.70
C PRO A 139 -16.61 -0.12 18.77
N ALA A 140 -16.17 -0.74 19.86
CA ALA A 140 -14.76 -1.11 20.07
C ALA A 140 -14.21 -2.01 18.97
N ASP A 141 -14.98 -3.03 18.57
CA ASP A 141 -14.61 -3.96 17.50
C ASP A 141 -14.43 -3.25 16.16
N ASP A 142 -15.33 -2.33 15.81
CA ASP A 142 -15.26 -1.56 14.57
C ASP A 142 -14.06 -0.61 14.59
N VAL A 143 -13.76 0.01 15.71
CA VAL A 143 -12.59 0.89 15.89
C VAL A 143 -11.31 0.08 15.68
N VAL A 144 -11.14 -1.04 16.39
CA VAL A 144 -9.93 -1.88 16.25
C VAL A 144 -9.81 -2.44 14.84
N ALA A 145 -10.91 -2.90 14.23
CA ALA A 145 -10.90 -3.39 12.85
C ALA A 145 -10.48 -2.30 11.85
N SER A 146 -10.97 -1.07 12.03
CA SER A 146 -10.64 0.07 11.15
C SER A 146 -9.20 0.55 11.34
N LEU A 147 -8.73 0.66 12.58
CA LEU A 147 -7.34 1.01 12.88
C LEU A 147 -6.36 -0.04 12.36
N THR A 148 -6.69 -1.33 12.54
CA THR A 148 -5.91 -2.44 12.00
C THR A 148 -5.87 -2.40 10.47
N GLY A 149 -7.02 -2.14 9.82
CA GLY A 149 -7.11 -1.98 8.36
C GLY A 149 -6.23 -0.84 7.88
N ALA A 150 -6.32 0.33 8.51
CA ALA A 150 -5.49 1.49 8.17
C ALA A 150 -3.98 1.20 8.34
N TYR A 151 -3.59 0.49 9.41
CA TYR A 151 -2.21 0.06 9.61
C TYR A 151 -1.73 -0.85 8.46
N VAL A 152 -2.53 -1.84 8.09
CA VAL A 152 -2.21 -2.72 6.96
C VAL A 152 -2.10 -1.92 5.66
N ASP A 153 -3.03 -1.02 5.38
CA ASP A 153 -3.07 -0.26 4.13
C ASP A 153 -1.92 0.76 4.02
N PHE A 154 -1.50 1.39 5.13
CA PHE A 154 -0.45 2.40 5.09
C PHE A 154 0.95 1.85 5.32
N GLU A 155 1.10 0.74 6.03
CA GLU A 155 2.40 0.19 6.39
C GLU A 155 2.77 -1.07 5.61
N LEU A 156 1.82 -2.01 5.43
CA LEU A 156 2.14 -3.36 4.97
C LEU A 156 1.74 -3.63 3.52
N ALA A 157 0.64 -3.08 3.03
CA ALA A 157 0.01 -3.47 1.76
C ALA A 157 0.74 -2.97 0.50
N GLY A 158 2.05 -3.14 0.40
CA GLY A 158 2.83 -2.82 -0.80
C GLY A 158 3.17 -1.34 -0.94
N THR A 159 3.06 -0.57 0.14
CA THR A 159 3.39 0.86 0.17
C THR A 159 4.88 1.14 0.38
N GLY A 160 5.68 0.13 0.69
CA GLY A 160 7.06 0.32 1.15
C GLY A 160 7.16 0.99 2.52
N GLY A 161 6.05 0.99 3.29
CA GLY A 161 5.92 1.67 4.56
C GLY A 161 5.52 3.14 4.45
N CYS A 162 4.96 3.69 5.53
CA CYS A 162 4.62 5.11 5.67
C CYS A 162 3.78 5.68 4.50
N ALA A 163 2.79 4.93 4.00
CA ALA A 163 1.95 5.34 2.88
C ALA A 163 2.79 5.86 1.68
N PHE A 164 3.77 5.09 1.22
CA PHE A 164 4.73 5.42 0.15
C PHE A 164 5.74 6.54 0.49
N ARG A 165 5.77 7.09 1.71
CA ARG A 165 6.65 8.23 2.01
C ARG A 165 8.11 7.84 2.11
N ALA A 166 8.42 6.64 2.62
CA ALA A 166 9.78 6.11 2.61
C ALA A 166 10.32 6.04 1.17
N MET A 167 9.57 5.40 0.26
CA MET A 167 9.93 5.30 -1.15
C MET A 167 10.05 6.67 -1.84
N PHE A 168 9.16 7.63 -1.50
CA PHE A 168 9.23 8.98 -2.07
C PHE A 168 10.45 9.75 -1.55
N ALA A 169 10.84 9.56 -0.29
CA ALA A 169 12.07 10.16 0.26
C ALA A 169 13.33 9.60 -0.42
N ASP A 170 13.38 8.29 -0.67
CA ASP A 170 14.47 7.65 -1.41
C ASP A 170 14.54 8.16 -2.86
N PHE A 171 13.39 8.28 -3.53
CA PHE A 171 13.32 8.91 -4.85
C PHE A 171 13.85 10.34 -4.86
N LEU A 172 13.48 11.17 -3.88
CA LEU A 172 13.98 12.53 -3.79
C LEU A 172 15.49 12.58 -3.53
N ALA A 173 16.04 11.65 -2.76
CA ALA A 173 17.47 11.54 -2.53
C ALA A 173 18.22 11.20 -3.83
N GLU A 174 17.75 10.19 -4.57
CA GLU A 174 18.31 9.83 -5.87
C GLU A 174 18.18 10.99 -6.89
N ALA A 175 17.01 11.63 -6.93
CA ALA A 175 16.75 12.77 -7.80
C ALA A 175 17.69 13.94 -7.51
N ALA A 176 17.94 14.26 -6.24
CA ALA A 176 18.86 15.30 -5.83
C ALA A 176 20.31 14.98 -6.21
N GLU A 177 20.73 13.73 -6.04
CA GLU A 177 22.05 13.26 -6.44
C GLU A 177 22.26 13.37 -7.95
N ARG A 178 21.29 12.92 -8.74
CA ARG A 178 21.38 12.90 -10.22
C ARG A 178 21.30 14.30 -10.83
N THR A 179 20.51 15.19 -10.27
CA THR A 179 20.26 16.52 -10.85
C THR A 179 21.08 17.63 -10.24
N GLN A 180 21.63 17.45 -9.05
CA GLN A 180 22.28 18.47 -8.23
C GLN A 180 21.39 19.72 -8.01
N ASP A 181 20.07 19.53 -8.05
CA ASP A 181 19.09 20.59 -7.88
C ASP A 181 19.03 21.07 -6.43
N ALA A 182 19.26 22.36 -6.22
CA ALA A 182 19.32 22.95 -4.88
C ALA A 182 17.97 22.87 -4.13
N ALA A 183 16.83 22.86 -4.85
CA ALA A 183 15.52 22.73 -4.22
C ALA A 183 15.30 21.28 -3.75
N LEU A 184 15.69 20.30 -4.53
CA LEU A 184 15.64 18.89 -4.14
C LEU A 184 16.55 18.62 -2.94
N LEU A 185 17.77 19.14 -2.92
CA LEU A 185 18.68 19.00 -1.78
C LEU A 185 18.07 19.58 -0.49
N ARG A 186 17.42 20.73 -0.57
CA ARG A 186 16.72 21.33 0.58
C ARG A 186 15.46 20.55 1.00
N ALA A 187 14.87 19.79 0.10
CA ALA A 187 13.68 18.98 0.40
C ALA A 187 14.00 17.71 1.22
N LEU A 188 15.23 17.20 1.18
CA LEU A 188 15.59 15.92 1.83
C LEU A 188 15.30 15.91 3.34
N PRO A 189 15.66 16.91 4.15
CA PRO A 189 15.30 16.91 5.56
C PRO A 189 13.78 16.94 5.78
N LEU A 190 13.02 17.66 4.95
CA LEU A 190 11.55 17.70 5.04
C LEU A 190 10.93 16.36 4.66
N ALA A 191 11.48 15.66 3.67
CA ALA A 191 11.03 14.32 3.30
C ALA A 191 11.25 13.32 4.45
N ARG A 192 12.40 13.38 5.13
CA ARG A 192 12.66 12.57 6.34
C ARG A 192 11.69 12.91 7.46
N THR A 193 11.44 14.19 7.74
CA THR A 193 10.44 14.60 8.73
C THR A 193 9.05 14.06 8.39
N ALA A 194 8.66 14.05 7.11
CA ALA A 194 7.39 13.44 6.69
C ALA A 194 7.37 11.93 6.98
N VAL A 195 8.44 11.20 6.70
CA VAL A 195 8.56 9.76 7.05
C VAL A 195 8.42 9.57 8.56
N ASP A 196 9.17 10.31 9.36
CA ASP A 196 9.16 10.18 10.83
C ASP A 196 7.76 10.44 11.41
N THR A 197 7.06 11.47 10.93
CA THR A 197 5.69 11.76 11.38
C THR A 197 4.69 10.69 10.98
N TRP A 198 4.86 10.06 9.81
CA TRP A 198 4.08 8.91 9.40
C TRP A 198 4.35 7.69 10.28
N GLN A 199 5.62 7.41 10.61
CA GLN A 199 5.98 6.30 11.51
C GLN A 199 5.33 6.47 12.89
N GLU A 200 5.38 7.65 13.47
CA GLU A 200 4.69 7.96 14.74
C GLU A 200 3.17 7.71 14.65
N PHE A 201 2.54 8.08 13.54
CA PHE A 201 1.11 7.86 13.34
C PHE A 201 0.79 6.35 13.22
N LEU A 202 1.59 5.59 12.49
CA LEU A 202 1.43 4.15 12.31
C LEU A 202 1.56 3.39 13.64
N GLU A 203 2.48 3.84 14.52
CA GLU A 203 2.61 3.30 15.87
C GLU A 203 1.34 3.50 16.71
N LEU A 204 0.55 4.54 16.44
CA LEU A 204 -0.69 4.82 17.14
C LEU A 204 -1.88 4.04 16.57
N LEU A 205 -1.84 3.59 15.31
CA LEU A 205 -2.94 2.82 14.73
C LEU A 205 -3.10 1.43 15.39
N VAL A 206 -1.98 0.78 15.72
CA VAL A 206 -1.94 -0.48 16.49
C VAL A 206 -0.89 -0.31 17.58
N PRO A 207 -1.20 0.38 18.70
CA PRO A 207 -0.21 0.77 19.68
C PRO A 207 0.34 -0.42 20.49
N SER A 208 1.65 -0.40 20.83
CA SER A 208 2.27 -1.42 21.70
C SER A 208 2.18 -1.08 23.19
N TRP A 209 1.06 -0.48 23.58
CA TRP A 209 0.88 -0.07 25.00
C TRP A 209 0.26 -1.17 25.86
N THR A 210 -0.37 -2.14 25.24
CA THR A 210 -1.01 -3.26 25.92
C THR A 210 -0.63 -4.57 25.25
N PRO A 211 -0.71 -5.70 25.98
CA PRO A 211 -0.32 -7.00 25.45
C PRO A 211 -1.08 -7.41 24.18
N ALA A 212 -2.40 -7.20 24.14
CA ALA A 212 -3.22 -7.61 23.00
C ALA A 212 -2.90 -6.80 21.72
N PHE A 213 -2.73 -5.49 21.83
CA PHE A 213 -2.33 -4.66 20.69
C PHE A 213 -0.90 -4.96 20.22
N THR A 214 0.02 -5.23 21.16
CA THR A 214 1.39 -5.63 20.81
C THR A 214 1.37 -6.92 20.00
N GLU A 215 0.67 -7.95 20.50
CA GLU A 215 0.58 -9.23 19.81
C GLU A 215 -0.12 -9.13 18.46
N LEU A 216 -1.18 -8.31 18.36
CA LEU A 216 -1.87 -8.02 17.10
C LEU A 216 -0.91 -7.43 16.06
N ARG A 217 -0.12 -6.42 16.42
CA ARG A 217 0.86 -5.79 15.54
C ARG A 217 1.94 -6.75 15.08
N ASP A 218 2.53 -7.49 16.01
CA ASP A 218 3.60 -8.45 15.72
C ASP A 218 3.09 -9.55 14.78
N THR A 219 1.87 -10.05 15.03
CA THR A 219 1.20 -11.02 14.16
C THR A 219 0.96 -10.49 12.75
N LEU A 220 0.53 -9.23 12.60
CA LEU A 220 0.34 -8.60 11.30
C LEU A 220 1.66 -8.47 10.53
N ARG A 221 2.73 -8.03 11.20
CA ARG A 221 4.07 -7.88 10.61
C ARG A 221 4.67 -9.23 10.20
N GLU A 222 4.62 -10.23 11.08
CA GLU A 222 5.10 -11.60 10.78
C GLU A 222 4.35 -12.17 9.58
N ARG A 223 3.03 -12.08 9.59
CA ARG A 223 2.19 -12.55 8.48
C ARG A 223 2.54 -11.88 7.16
N ASP A 224 2.73 -10.56 7.14
CA ASP A 224 3.11 -9.82 5.94
C ASP A 224 4.46 -10.29 5.37
N GLN A 225 5.47 -10.43 6.21
CA GLN A 225 6.78 -10.93 5.82
C GLN A 225 6.72 -12.36 5.24
N LEU A 226 5.90 -13.23 5.84
CA LEU A 226 5.66 -14.59 5.34
C LEU A 226 5.00 -14.57 3.95
N LEU A 227 4.00 -13.72 3.73
CA LEU A 227 3.34 -13.55 2.43
C LEU A 227 4.31 -13.02 1.37
N LEU A 228 5.22 -12.12 1.74
CA LEU A 228 6.26 -11.59 0.83
C LEU A 228 7.26 -12.68 0.41
N ARG A 229 7.74 -13.52 1.33
CA ARG A 229 8.58 -14.66 1.01
C ARG A 229 7.82 -15.72 0.21
N GLY A 230 6.64 -16.10 0.72
CA GLY A 230 5.61 -16.90 0.06
C GLY A 230 6.02 -18.31 -0.35
N GLY A 231 6.99 -18.93 0.32
CA GLY A 231 7.22 -20.37 0.23
C GLY A 231 6.03 -21.17 0.75
N PRO A 232 5.89 -22.46 0.42
CA PRO A 232 4.75 -23.25 0.88
C PRO A 232 4.58 -23.24 2.41
N SER A 233 5.68 -23.37 3.16
CA SER A 233 5.69 -23.28 4.62
C SER A 233 5.37 -21.88 5.14
N ASP A 234 5.84 -20.83 4.45
CA ASP A 234 5.53 -19.44 4.78
C ASP A 234 4.04 -19.17 4.60
N LEU A 235 3.45 -19.63 3.50
CA LEU A 235 2.02 -19.47 3.25
C LEU A 235 1.14 -20.24 4.24
N ALA A 236 1.56 -21.46 4.64
CA ALA A 236 0.88 -22.22 5.68
C ALA A 236 0.92 -21.46 7.02
N ARG A 237 2.10 -21.00 7.43
CA ARG A 237 2.24 -20.22 8.66
C ARG A 237 1.47 -18.89 8.61
N ALA A 238 1.47 -18.19 7.47
CA ALA A 238 0.68 -16.98 7.29
C ALA A 238 -0.83 -17.23 7.42
N ALA A 239 -1.32 -18.40 7.00
CA ALA A 239 -2.71 -18.80 7.17
C ALA A 239 -3.08 -19.02 8.64
N GLU A 240 -2.20 -19.70 9.40
CA GLU A 240 -2.37 -19.88 10.86
C GLU A 240 -2.45 -18.53 11.59
N LEU A 241 -1.53 -17.61 11.29
CA LEU A 241 -1.55 -16.26 11.86
C LEU A 241 -2.81 -15.50 11.42
N GLY A 242 -3.22 -15.65 10.18
CA GLY A 242 -4.46 -15.05 9.66
C GLY A 242 -5.70 -15.53 10.40
N ALA A 243 -5.78 -16.81 10.74
CA ALA A 243 -6.87 -17.40 11.51
C ALA A 243 -6.95 -16.87 12.96
N ARG A 244 -5.82 -16.41 13.51
CA ARG A 244 -5.74 -15.85 14.87
C ARG A 244 -6.14 -14.36 14.94
N LEU A 245 -6.08 -13.62 13.84
CA LEU A 245 -6.36 -12.18 13.84
C LEU A 245 -7.73 -11.76 14.39
N PRO A 246 -8.84 -12.49 14.15
CA PRO A 246 -10.14 -12.16 14.75
C PRO A 246 -10.13 -12.17 16.29
N GLU A 247 -9.51 -13.17 16.88
CA GLU A 247 -9.35 -13.28 18.34
C GLU A 247 -8.51 -12.12 18.90
N LEU A 248 -7.36 -11.83 18.29
CA LEU A 248 -6.49 -10.73 18.71
C LEU A 248 -7.17 -9.37 18.60
N ARG A 249 -8.00 -9.17 17.58
CA ARG A 249 -8.81 -7.95 17.46
C ARG A 249 -9.86 -7.84 18.58
N ALA A 250 -10.52 -8.93 18.92
CA ALA A 250 -11.49 -8.94 20.02
C ALA A 250 -10.82 -8.66 21.37
N LEU A 251 -9.65 -9.25 21.63
CA LEU A 251 -8.85 -8.94 22.83
C LEU A 251 -8.41 -7.47 22.85
N SER A 252 -7.94 -6.93 21.74
CA SER A 252 -7.57 -5.51 21.63
C SER A 252 -8.79 -4.58 21.82
N ALA A 253 -9.96 -4.99 21.35
CA ALA A 253 -11.19 -4.23 21.54
C ALA A 253 -11.61 -4.19 23.04
N ALA A 254 -11.41 -5.28 23.77
CA ALA A 254 -11.66 -5.31 25.22
C ALA A 254 -10.69 -4.39 26.01
N GLU A 255 -9.47 -4.18 25.50
CA GLU A 255 -8.48 -3.28 26.11
C GLU A 255 -8.64 -1.80 25.67
N LEU A 256 -9.50 -1.51 24.67
CA LEU A 256 -9.57 -0.18 24.06
C LEU A 256 -10.17 0.90 24.97
N ASP A 257 -11.22 0.60 25.73
CA ASP A 257 -12.02 1.63 26.43
C ASP A 257 -11.20 2.55 27.35
N PRO A 258 -10.30 2.06 28.20
CA PRO A 258 -9.46 2.94 29.02
C PRO A 258 -8.48 3.80 28.20
N LEU A 259 -8.20 3.42 26.95
CA LEU A 259 -7.23 4.09 26.08
C LEU A 259 -7.87 5.10 25.13
N ARG A 260 -9.19 5.02 24.90
CA ARG A 260 -9.89 5.76 23.84
C ARG A 260 -9.58 7.25 23.80
N ALA A 261 -9.67 7.92 24.94
CA ALA A 261 -9.53 9.37 25.01
C ALA A 261 -8.11 9.82 24.66
N ASP A 262 -7.10 9.10 25.19
CA ASP A 262 -5.70 9.38 24.93
C ASP A 262 -5.32 9.00 23.48
N LEU A 263 -5.72 7.82 23.03
CA LEU A 263 -5.47 7.35 21.67
C LEU A 263 -6.06 8.30 20.61
N ALA A 264 -7.33 8.70 20.79
CA ALA A 264 -7.99 9.64 19.87
C ALA A 264 -7.25 10.99 19.83
N ALA A 265 -6.86 11.53 20.99
CA ALA A 265 -6.13 12.78 21.06
C ALA A 265 -4.77 12.69 20.37
N ARG A 266 -4.01 11.61 20.59
CA ARG A 266 -2.70 11.37 19.96
C ARG A 266 -2.82 11.16 18.45
N LEU A 267 -3.78 10.36 17.98
CA LEU A 267 -4.04 10.16 16.56
C LEU A 267 -4.36 11.48 15.85
N ARG A 268 -5.21 12.31 16.44
CA ARG A 268 -5.53 13.64 15.92
C ARG A 268 -4.28 14.53 15.83
N ALA A 269 -3.52 14.62 16.94
CA ALA A 269 -2.30 15.43 16.97
C ALA A 269 -1.26 14.93 15.95
N SER A 270 -1.08 13.61 15.83
CA SER A 270 -0.17 13.02 14.86
C SER A 270 -0.60 13.28 13.43
N ALA A 271 -1.89 13.13 13.09
CA ALA A 271 -2.42 13.48 11.78
C ALA A 271 -2.22 14.96 11.42
N GLN A 272 -2.31 15.86 12.40
CA GLN A 272 -2.00 17.28 12.20
C GLN A 272 -0.50 17.48 11.87
N ARG A 273 0.41 16.85 12.62
CA ARG A 273 1.86 16.90 12.33
C ARG A 273 2.20 16.36 10.94
N ILE A 274 1.59 15.24 10.53
CA ILE A 274 1.75 14.76 9.15
C ILE A 274 1.32 15.85 8.16
N GLY A 275 0.13 16.43 8.35
CA GLY A 275 -0.37 17.47 7.45
C GLY A 275 0.55 18.69 7.35
N GLU A 276 1.21 19.08 8.43
CA GLU A 276 2.19 20.17 8.48
C GLU A 276 3.49 19.79 7.77
N ALA A 277 4.04 18.60 8.06
CA ALA A 277 5.26 18.09 7.43
C ALA A 277 5.09 17.93 5.91
N GLU A 278 3.99 17.29 5.48
CA GLU A 278 3.64 17.12 4.07
C GLU A 278 3.46 18.46 3.35
N ARG A 279 2.77 19.41 3.98
CA ARG A 279 2.58 20.75 3.40
C ARG A 279 3.92 21.44 3.20
N SER A 280 4.79 21.42 4.21
CA SER A 280 6.12 22.02 4.14
C SER A 280 6.96 21.42 3.02
N LEU A 281 6.93 20.08 2.87
CA LEU A 281 7.64 19.37 1.81
C LEU A 281 7.11 19.77 0.43
N PHE A 282 5.80 19.65 0.20
CA PHE A 282 5.21 19.92 -1.11
C PHE A 282 5.16 21.41 -1.47
N ASP A 283 5.21 22.32 -0.48
CA ASP A 283 5.38 23.75 -0.73
C ASP A 283 6.79 24.08 -1.22
N LEU A 284 7.81 23.40 -0.73
CA LEU A 284 9.15 23.54 -1.24
C LEU A 284 9.32 22.91 -2.63
N LEU A 285 8.77 21.72 -2.84
CA LEU A 285 8.92 20.98 -4.09
C LEU A 285 8.16 21.60 -5.29
N LYS A 286 7.21 22.51 -5.06
CA LYS A 286 6.47 23.18 -6.16
C LYS A 286 7.34 24.04 -7.08
N VAL A 287 8.54 24.42 -6.61
CA VAL A 287 9.48 25.29 -7.36
C VAL A 287 10.55 24.49 -8.11
N VAL A 288 10.55 23.16 -8.00
CA VAL A 288 11.36 22.22 -8.77
C VAL A 288 10.76 22.07 -10.20
#